data_858a497376a1ee0f2be59516515439ea
#
_entry.id   858a497376a1ee0f2be59516515439ea
#
_cell.length_a   1.000
_cell.length_b   1.000
_cell.length_c   1.000
_cell.angle_alpha   90.00
_cell.angle_beta   90.00
_cell.angle_gamma   90.00
#
_symmetry.space_group_name_H-M   'P 1'
#
loop_
_entity.id
_entity.type
_entity.pdbx_description
1 polymer ?
#
loop_
_entity_poly.entity_id
_entity_poly.type
_entity_poly.pdbx_seq_one_letter_code
_entity_poly.pdbx_strand_id
1 'polypeptide(L)'
;MKKVSIFMAIAAAASLASCTAQAPKANLKSDLDSLSYSIGMAQTQGLKGYLTGRLNVDTAYMAEFIKGLNDGVSKTSKKDIAYMAGIQIGQQISGENGMIKNINQELFAGDSTKTISKDNFMAGFIAGTLEKGGVMSMEAAQAYTRTAMEAIKTKALEEKYADYKAENEKFLADNKAKEGVKTTPSGLQYKVITEGKGEIPADTCKVKVKDRKS
;
A
#
# COMPACT_ATOMS: atom_id res chain seq x y z
N MET A 1 -53.13 22.90 -8.07
CA MET A 1 -51.72 22.49 -8.22
C MET A 1 -51.02 23.55 -9.04
N LYS A 2 -50.16 24.37 -8.40
CA LYS A 2 -49.44 25.47 -9.08
C LYS A 2 -48.29 24.88 -9.88
N LYS A 3 -48.32 25.06 -11.20
CA LYS A 3 -47.20 24.73 -12.08
C LYS A 3 -46.07 25.69 -11.80
N VAL A 4 -44.99 25.22 -11.15
CA VAL A 4 -43.77 25.99 -11.00
C VAL A 4 -42.94 25.76 -12.25
N SER A 5 -43.11 26.67 -13.21
CA SER A 5 -42.24 26.75 -14.38
C SER A 5 -40.98 27.52 -13.98
N ILE A 6 -39.92 26.79 -13.68
CA ILE A 6 -38.59 27.39 -13.46
C ILE A 6 -37.91 27.54 -14.81
N PHE A 7 -38.13 28.67 -15.49
CA PHE A 7 -37.29 29.07 -16.61
C PHE A 7 -35.95 29.54 -16.09
N MET A 8 -34.95 28.66 -16.09
CA MET A 8 -33.58 29.03 -15.83
C MET A 8 -32.94 29.45 -17.16
N ALA A 9 -32.72 30.75 -17.34
CA ALA A 9 -31.97 31.26 -18.47
C ALA A 9 -30.52 30.81 -18.36
N ILE A 10 -30.13 29.85 -19.17
CA ILE A 10 -28.72 29.37 -19.22
C ILE A 10 -27.96 30.28 -20.17
N ALA A 11 -27.18 31.20 -19.62
CA ALA A 11 -26.17 31.92 -20.38
C ALA A 11 -25.10 30.94 -20.85
N ALA A 12 -24.96 30.78 -22.16
CA ALA A 12 -23.91 29.98 -22.75
C ALA A 12 -22.55 30.65 -22.54
N ALA A 13 -21.81 30.22 -21.52
CA ALA A 13 -20.39 30.56 -21.39
C ALA A 13 -19.57 29.58 -22.26
N ALA A 14 -19.29 30.00 -23.47
CA ALA A 14 -18.29 29.35 -24.33
C ALA A 14 -16.93 29.79 -23.86
N SER A 15 -16.16 28.91 -23.24
CA SER A 15 -14.69 28.90 -23.30
C SER A 15 -14.07 27.94 -22.27
N LEU A 16 -13.80 26.72 -22.68
CA LEU A 16 -12.68 25.91 -22.25
C LEU A 16 -12.48 24.79 -23.30
N ALA A 17 -11.81 25.14 -24.38
CA ALA A 17 -11.77 24.36 -25.62
C ALA A 17 -10.76 23.19 -25.63
N SER A 18 -10.26 22.73 -24.47
CA SER A 18 -9.24 21.66 -24.48
C SER A 18 -9.69 20.31 -23.93
N CYS A 19 -10.66 20.27 -22.99
CA CYS A 19 -11.15 19.00 -22.42
C CYS A 19 -12.57 18.60 -22.87
N THR A 20 -13.26 19.45 -23.64
CA THR A 20 -14.69 19.27 -23.96
C THR A 20 -14.96 18.36 -25.16
N ALA A 21 -13.94 17.95 -25.91
CA ALA A 21 -14.12 17.12 -27.12
C ALA A 21 -14.67 15.71 -26.84
N GLN A 22 -14.65 15.25 -25.59
CA GLN A 22 -15.11 13.90 -25.21
C GLN A 22 -16.38 13.89 -24.36
N ALA A 23 -16.86 15.04 -23.92
CA ALA A 23 -18.09 15.13 -23.15
C ALA A 23 -19.33 15.16 -24.09
N PRO A 24 -20.42 14.42 -23.77
CA PRO A 24 -21.68 14.55 -24.48
C PRO A 24 -22.19 15.99 -24.39
N LYS A 25 -22.73 16.52 -25.51
CA LYS A 25 -23.35 17.83 -25.48
C LYS A 25 -24.68 17.76 -24.75
N ALA A 26 -24.88 18.62 -23.75
CA ALA A 26 -26.14 18.72 -23.04
C ALA A 26 -27.25 19.21 -24.01
N ASN A 27 -28.43 18.59 -23.90
CA ASN A 27 -29.64 18.95 -24.67
C ASN A 27 -30.83 19.04 -23.71
N LEU A 28 -31.03 20.20 -23.11
CA LEU A 28 -31.97 20.43 -22.01
C LEU A 28 -33.32 20.92 -22.54
N LYS A 29 -34.09 20.05 -23.22
CA LYS A 29 -35.38 20.38 -23.83
C LYS A 29 -36.57 20.12 -22.92
N SER A 30 -36.40 19.34 -21.87
CA SER A 30 -37.45 19.00 -20.92
C SER A 30 -36.98 19.18 -19.48
N ASP A 31 -37.93 19.21 -18.55
CA ASP A 31 -37.62 19.24 -17.11
C ASP A 31 -36.83 17.98 -16.69
N LEU A 32 -37.11 16.84 -17.32
CA LEU A 32 -36.37 15.59 -17.05
C LEU A 32 -34.94 15.66 -17.58
N ASP A 33 -34.70 16.28 -18.73
CA ASP A 33 -33.33 16.49 -19.24
C ASP A 33 -32.54 17.40 -18.30
N SER A 34 -33.16 18.49 -17.85
CA SER A 34 -32.55 19.44 -16.91
C SER A 34 -32.28 18.79 -15.56
N LEU A 35 -33.20 17.98 -15.06
CA LEU A 35 -33.00 17.19 -13.82
C LEU A 35 -31.87 16.19 -13.99
N SER A 36 -31.81 15.45 -15.09
CA SER A 36 -30.75 14.48 -15.35
C SER A 36 -29.36 15.13 -15.36
N TYR A 37 -29.25 16.28 -16.04
CA TYR A 37 -28.01 17.05 -16.07
C TYR A 37 -27.60 17.55 -14.67
N SER A 38 -28.54 18.13 -13.92
CA SER A 38 -28.28 18.65 -12.58
C SER A 38 -27.91 17.56 -11.57
N ILE A 39 -28.54 16.38 -11.65
CA ILE A 39 -28.11 15.21 -10.86
C ILE A 39 -26.66 14.84 -11.19
N GLY A 40 -26.31 14.75 -12.48
CA GLY A 40 -24.94 14.47 -12.91
C GLY A 40 -23.93 15.44 -12.32
N MET A 41 -24.20 16.74 -12.39
CA MET A 41 -23.34 17.76 -11.78
C MET A 41 -23.25 17.63 -10.25
N ALA A 42 -24.38 17.45 -9.58
CA ALA A 42 -24.42 17.36 -8.11
C ALA A 42 -23.61 16.17 -7.58
N GLN A 43 -23.57 15.04 -8.29
CA GLN A 43 -22.78 13.86 -7.93
C GLN A 43 -21.26 14.07 -8.02
N THR A 44 -20.80 15.17 -8.62
CA THR A 44 -19.36 15.47 -8.71
C THR A 44 -18.83 16.29 -7.54
N GLN A 45 -19.65 16.59 -6.54
CA GLN A 45 -19.21 17.34 -5.37
C GLN A 45 -18.05 16.60 -4.65
N GLY A 46 -16.90 17.25 -4.55
CA GLY A 46 -15.70 16.67 -3.95
C GLY A 46 -14.92 15.69 -4.84
N LEU A 47 -15.45 15.30 -6.01
CA LEU A 47 -14.82 14.32 -6.89
C LEU A 47 -13.41 14.73 -7.31
N LYS A 48 -13.19 16.00 -7.66
CA LYS A 48 -11.86 16.48 -8.06
C LYS A 48 -10.83 16.29 -6.93
N GLY A 49 -11.19 16.60 -5.70
CA GLY A 49 -10.33 16.38 -4.53
C GLY A 49 -10.04 14.89 -4.29
N TYR A 50 -11.03 14.03 -4.48
CA TYR A 50 -10.84 12.58 -4.42
C TYR A 50 -9.90 12.06 -5.51
N LEU A 51 -10.07 12.51 -6.75
CA LEU A 51 -9.20 12.12 -7.87
C LEU A 51 -7.75 12.52 -7.61
N THR A 52 -7.49 13.74 -7.20
CA THR A 52 -6.12 14.23 -6.98
C THR A 52 -5.51 13.73 -5.67
N GLY A 53 -6.28 13.70 -4.59
CA GLY A 53 -5.76 13.38 -3.26
C GLY A 53 -5.75 11.89 -2.92
N ARG A 54 -6.70 11.10 -3.48
CA ARG A 54 -6.80 9.66 -3.15
C ARG A 54 -6.35 8.77 -4.28
N LEU A 55 -6.70 9.14 -5.53
CA LEU A 55 -6.35 8.35 -6.71
C LEU A 55 -5.08 8.86 -7.41
N ASN A 56 -4.47 9.92 -6.89
CA ASN A 56 -3.23 10.53 -7.42
C ASN A 56 -3.34 10.87 -8.92
N VAL A 57 -4.53 11.30 -9.36
CA VAL A 57 -4.76 11.70 -10.75
C VAL A 57 -4.20 13.10 -10.95
N ASP A 58 -3.22 13.23 -11.85
CA ASP A 58 -2.73 14.53 -12.29
C ASP A 58 -3.79 15.23 -13.16
N THR A 59 -4.10 16.47 -12.82
CA THR A 59 -5.08 17.28 -13.54
C THR A 59 -4.71 17.56 -14.99
N ALA A 60 -3.44 17.43 -15.36
CA ALA A 60 -2.97 17.52 -16.73
C ALA A 60 -3.56 16.40 -17.62
N TYR A 61 -3.95 15.27 -17.03
CA TYR A 61 -4.48 14.09 -17.73
C TYR A 61 -5.99 13.91 -17.56
N MET A 62 -6.73 14.98 -17.25
CA MET A 62 -8.20 14.88 -17.12
C MET A 62 -8.91 14.41 -18.39
N ALA A 63 -8.32 14.64 -19.57
CA ALA A 63 -8.87 14.11 -20.83
C ALA A 63 -8.88 12.58 -20.84
N GLU A 64 -7.81 11.94 -20.35
CA GLU A 64 -7.71 10.47 -20.24
C GLU A 64 -8.67 9.92 -19.18
N PHE A 65 -8.88 10.65 -18.07
CA PHE A 65 -9.89 10.30 -17.09
C PHE A 65 -11.29 10.29 -17.70
N ILE A 66 -11.67 11.33 -18.45
CA ILE A 66 -12.99 11.43 -19.14
C ILE A 66 -13.15 10.30 -20.17
N LYS A 67 -12.10 9.97 -20.91
CA LYS A 67 -12.12 8.84 -21.84
C LYS A 67 -12.38 7.52 -21.10
N GLY A 68 -11.65 7.26 -20.01
CA GLY A 68 -11.87 6.07 -19.20
C GLY A 68 -13.27 6.01 -18.59
N LEU A 69 -13.84 7.15 -18.16
CA LEU A 69 -15.20 7.26 -17.65
C LEU A 69 -16.24 6.88 -18.74
N ASN A 70 -16.11 7.42 -19.96
CA ASN A 70 -16.98 7.10 -21.08
C ASN A 70 -16.88 5.63 -21.48
N ASP A 71 -15.67 5.08 -21.50
CA ASP A 71 -15.43 3.66 -21.76
C ASP A 71 -16.12 2.79 -20.70
N GLY A 72 -15.99 3.15 -19.42
CA GLY A 72 -16.60 2.41 -18.32
C GLY A 72 -18.13 2.39 -18.35
N VAL A 73 -18.75 3.52 -18.68
CA VAL A 73 -20.22 3.63 -18.78
C VAL A 73 -20.77 2.85 -20.00
N SER A 74 -20.02 2.79 -21.09
CA SER A 74 -20.47 2.18 -22.35
C SER A 74 -20.22 0.66 -22.44
N LYS A 75 -19.21 0.15 -21.72
CA LYS A 75 -18.79 -1.26 -21.78
C LYS A 75 -19.52 -2.10 -20.75
N THR A 76 -20.62 -2.74 -21.16
CA THR A 76 -21.51 -3.51 -20.27
C THR A 76 -21.61 -5.00 -20.61
N SER A 77 -20.94 -5.47 -21.67
CA SER A 77 -20.96 -6.88 -22.04
C SER A 77 -20.17 -7.73 -21.03
N LYS A 78 -20.48 -9.03 -20.95
CA LYS A 78 -19.72 -9.97 -20.08
C LYS A 78 -18.22 -9.97 -20.38
N LYS A 79 -17.84 -9.81 -21.66
CA LYS A 79 -16.46 -9.69 -22.11
C LYS A 79 -15.80 -8.41 -21.56
N ASP A 80 -16.51 -7.29 -21.64
CA ASP A 80 -16.01 -6.01 -21.14
C ASP A 80 -15.85 -6.01 -19.62
N ILE A 81 -16.82 -6.58 -18.90
CA ILE A 81 -16.76 -6.73 -17.45
C ILE A 81 -15.52 -7.56 -17.04
N ALA A 82 -15.27 -8.69 -17.74
CA ALA A 82 -14.09 -9.52 -17.48
C ALA A 82 -12.77 -8.77 -17.74
N TYR A 83 -12.71 -8.00 -18.83
CA TYR A 83 -11.55 -7.18 -19.18
C TYR A 83 -11.28 -6.09 -18.13
N MET A 84 -12.32 -5.37 -17.71
CA MET A 84 -12.20 -4.33 -16.70
C MET A 84 -11.80 -4.87 -15.32
N ALA A 85 -12.33 -6.03 -14.94
CA ALA A 85 -11.88 -6.73 -13.74
C ALA A 85 -10.38 -7.07 -13.80
N GLY A 86 -9.89 -7.51 -14.96
CA GLY A 86 -8.46 -7.76 -15.21
C GLY A 86 -7.60 -6.51 -15.04
N ILE A 87 -8.03 -5.36 -15.58
CA ILE A 87 -7.35 -4.06 -15.39
C ILE A 87 -7.29 -3.70 -13.90
N GLN A 88 -8.40 -3.79 -13.19
CA GLN A 88 -8.49 -3.45 -11.77
C GLN A 88 -7.53 -4.31 -10.92
N ILE A 89 -7.54 -5.63 -11.14
CA ILE A 89 -6.64 -6.54 -10.44
C ILE A 89 -5.18 -6.27 -10.82
N GLY A 90 -4.89 -6.04 -12.10
CA GLY A 90 -3.55 -5.72 -12.57
C GLY A 90 -2.98 -4.45 -11.91
N GLN A 91 -3.80 -3.44 -11.69
CA GLN A 91 -3.40 -2.23 -10.97
C GLN A 91 -3.17 -2.48 -9.47
N GLN A 92 -3.96 -3.34 -8.84
CA GLN A 92 -3.71 -3.77 -7.46
C GLN A 92 -2.40 -4.55 -7.31
N ILE A 93 -1.99 -5.27 -8.34
CA ILE A 93 -0.72 -6.01 -8.34
C ILE A 93 0.46 -5.06 -8.50
N SER A 94 0.44 -4.17 -9.49
CA SER A 94 1.61 -3.39 -9.94
C SER A 94 1.50 -1.88 -9.73
N GLY A 95 0.42 -1.37 -9.13
CA GLY A 95 0.23 0.04 -8.83
C GLY A 95 1.23 0.59 -7.79
N GLU A 96 1.19 1.89 -7.56
CA GLU A 96 2.11 2.59 -6.64
C GLU A 96 2.11 2.01 -5.22
N ASN A 97 0.96 1.57 -4.73
CA ASN A 97 0.81 0.84 -3.46
C ASN A 97 0.40 -0.61 -3.71
N GLY A 98 0.89 -1.19 -4.81
CA GLY A 98 0.50 -2.52 -5.26
C GLY A 98 1.17 -3.65 -4.49
N MET A 99 0.66 -4.85 -4.73
CA MET A 99 1.09 -6.07 -4.05
C MET A 99 2.60 -6.33 -4.21
N ILE A 100 3.15 -6.16 -5.42
CA ILE A 100 4.59 -6.40 -5.69
C ILE A 100 5.46 -5.46 -4.85
N LYS A 101 5.10 -4.18 -4.75
CA LYS A 101 5.85 -3.22 -3.94
C LYS A 101 5.83 -3.58 -2.45
N ASN A 102 4.67 -3.97 -1.93
CA ASN A 102 4.54 -4.38 -0.53
C ASN A 102 5.37 -5.65 -0.23
N ILE A 103 5.32 -6.64 -1.12
CA ILE A 103 6.15 -7.85 -1.02
C ILE A 103 7.64 -7.48 -1.03
N ASN A 104 8.09 -6.60 -1.93
CA ASN A 104 9.49 -6.17 -1.98
C ASN A 104 9.93 -5.47 -0.69
N GLN A 105 9.11 -4.58 -0.15
CA GLN A 105 9.40 -3.89 1.11
C GLN A 105 9.56 -4.88 2.27
N GLU A 106 8.70 -5.88 2.32
CA GLU A 106 8.78 -6.92 3.35
C GLU A 106 9.99 -7.84 3.17
N LEU A 107 10.25 -8.34 1.96
CA LEU A 107 11.30 -9.29 1.67
C LEU A 107 12.71 -8.70 1.82
N PHE A 108 12.90 -7.46 1.40
CA PHE A 108 14.22 -6.86 1.28
C PHE A 108 14.51 -5.80 2.35
N ALA A 109 13.77 -5.81 3.45
CA ALA A 109 13.96 -4.89 4.58
C ALA A 109 13.99 -3.41 4.17
N GLY A 110 13.24 -3.04 3.11
CA GLY A 110 13.14 -1.70 2.55
C GLY A 110 14.23 -1.33 1.54
N ASP A 111 15.07 -2.27 1.12
CA ASP A 111 16.04 -2.06 0.04
C ASP A 111 15.30 -1.95 -1.31
N SER A 112 15.19 -0.73 -1.82
CA SER A 112 14.49 -0.42 -3.08
C SER A 112 15.25 -0.84 -4.34
N THR A 113 16.50 -1.28 -4.21
CA THR A 113 17.29 -1.77 -5.36
C THR A 113 16.96 -3.21 -5.72
N LYS A 114 16.31 -3.95 -4.81
CA LYS A 114 15.90 -5.34 -4.98
C LYS A 114 14.42 -5.46 -5.26
N THR A 115 14.06 -6.36 -6.17
CA THR A 115 12.66 -6.62 -6.53
C THR A 115 12.45 -8.08 -6.94
N ILE A 116 11.26 -8.61 -6.69
CA ILE A 116 10.84 -9.88 -7.30
C ILE A 116 10.56 -9.68 -8.79
N SER A 117 10.69 -10.74 -9.59
CA SER A 117 10.36 -10.71 -11.01
C SER A 117 8.85 -10.53 -11.22
N LYS A 118 8.46 -9.42 -11.81
CA LYS A 118 7.07 -9.15 -12.21
C LYS A 118 6.55 -10.20 -13.19
N ASP A 119 7.37 -10.60 -14.15
CA ASP A 119 6.94 -11.56 -15.18
C ASP A 119 6.69 -12.94 -14.58
N ASN A 120 7.57 -13.42 -13.69
CA ASN A 120 7.37 -14.69 -12.99
C ASN A 120 6.17 -14.62 -12.04
N PHE A 121 5.98 -13.50 -11.35
CA PHE A 121 4.81 -13.29 -10.52
C PHE A 121 3.53 -13.37 -11.35
N MET A 122 3.46 -12.69 -12.50
CA MET A 122 2.30 -12.71 -13.38
C MET A 122 2.07 -14.08 -14.00
N ALA A 123 3.13 -14.81 -14.38
CA ALA A 123 3.01 -16.17 -14.88
C ALA A 123 2.37 -17.10 -13.84
N GLY A 124 2.84 -17.05 -12.60
CA GLY A 124 2.26 -17.82 -11.49
C GLY A 124 0.83 -17.40 -11.17
N PHE A 125 0.55 -16.10 -11.14
CA PHE A 125 -0.78 -15.55 -10.86
C PHE A 125 -1.81 -16.00 -11.91
N ILE A 126 -1.45 -15.95 -13.19
CA ILE A 126 -2.32 -16.38 -14.29
C ILE A 126 -2.53 -17.91 -14.23
N ALA A 127 -1.46 -18.68 -14.02
CA ALA A 127 -1.56 -20.14 -13.90
C ALA A 127 -2.49 -20.55 -12.74
N GLY A 128 -2.35 -19.91 -11.58
CA GLY A 128 -3.22 -20.14 -10.43
C GLY A 128 -4.67 -19.72 -10.68
N THR A 129 -4.91 -18.61 -11.39
CA THR A 129 -6.26 -18.15 -11.76
C THR A 129 -6.96 -19.12 -12.72
N LEU A 130 -6.21 -19.69 -13.65
CA LEU A 130 -6.75 -20.63 -14.65
C LEU A 130 -6.75 -22.09 -14.16
N GLU A 131 -6.16 -22.38 -13.00
CA GLU A 131 -5.99 -23.72 -12.42
C GLU A 131 -5.29 -24.71 -13.38
N LYS A 132 -4.46 -24.19 -14.27
CA LYS A 132 -3.68 -24.98 -15.25
C LYS A 132 -2.50 -24.20 -15.81
N GLY A 133 -1.55 -24.96 -16.36
CA GLY A 133 -0.33 -24.36 -16.95
C GLY A 133 0.73 -23.95 -15.95
N GLY A 134 0.55 -24.24 -14.67
CA GLY A 134 1.54 -23.97 -13.63
C GLY A 134 2.70 -24.97 -13.66
N VAL A 135 3.90 -24.50 -13.35
CA VAL A 135 5.11 -25.34 -13.21
C VAL A 135 5.16 -26.07 -11.86
N MET A 136 4.26 -25.75 -10.95
CA MET A 136 4.09 -26.40 -9.65
C MET A 136 2.61 -26.38 -9.23
N SER A 137 2.21 -27.24 -8.30
CA SER A 137 0.86 -27.23 -7.74
C SER A 137 0.67 -26.04 -6.78
N MET A 138 -0.58 -25.71 -6.46
CA MET A 138 -0.92 -24.64 -5.52
C MET A 138 -0.32 -24.92 -4.12
N GLU A 139 -0.40 -26.17 -3.66
CA GLU A 139 0.14 -26.59 -2.35
C GLU A 139 1.66 -26.46 -2.32
N ALA A 140 2.34 -26.87 -3.40
CA ALA A 140 3.79 -26.72 -3.53
C ALA A 140 4.19 -25.23 -3.56
N ALA A 141 3.44 -24.39 -4.27
CA ALA A 141 3.67 -22.96 -4.32
C ALA A 141 3.52 -22.31 -2.95
N GLN A 142 2.46 -22.66 -2.20
CA GLN A 142 2.23 -22.13 -0.84
C GLN A 142 3.33 -22.57 0.14
N ALA A 143 3.74 -23.86 0.10
CA ALA A 143 4.80 -24.38 0.96
C ALA A 143 6.14 -23.69 0.67
N TYR A 144 6.51 -23.60 -0.61
CA TYR A 144 7.72 -22.91 -1.04
C TYR A 144 7.75 -21.45 -0.66
N THR A 145 6.64 -20.72 -0.92
CA THR A 145 6.50 -19.30 -0.61
C THR A 145 6.80 -19.03 0.87
N ARG A 146 6.19 -19.81 1.78
CA ARG A 146 6.40 -19.64 3.22
C ARG A 146 7.86 -19.76 3.61
N THR A 147 8.52 -20.82 3.16
CA THR A 147 9.92 -21.09 3.51
C THR A 147 10.88 -20.11 2.84
N ALA A 148 10.66 -19.80 1.56
CA ALA A 148 11.54 -18.92 0.81
C ALA A 148 11.43 -17.47 1.26
N MET A 149 10.21 -16.98 1.56
CA MET A 149 10.03 -15.62 2.08
C MET A 149 10.76 -15.41 3.41
N GLU A 150 10.64 -16.38 4.33
CA GLU A 150 11.32 -16.30 5.62
C GLU A 150 12.86 -16.29 5.45
N ALA A 151 13.40 -17.18 4.63
CA ALA A 151 14.82 -17.24 4.36
C ALA A 151 15.37 -15.94 3.73
N ILE A 152 14.67 -15.40 2.73
CA ILE A 152 15.09 -14.16 2.05
C ILE A 152 15.01 -12.97 3.00
N LYS A 153 13.94 -12.87 3.79
CA LYS A 153 13.75 -11.80 4.77
C LYS A 153 14.81 -11.83 5.85
N THR A 154 15.09 -13.01 6.40
CA THR A 154 16.15 -13.19 7.41
C THR A 154 17.49 -12.72 6.86
N LYS A 155 17.86 -13.20 5.67
CA LYS A 155 19.10 -12.78 5.01
C LYS A 155 19.17 -11.27 4.76
N ALA A 156 18.08 -10.65 4.30
CA ALA A 156 18.04 -9.21 4.07
C ALA A 156 18.20 -8.40 5.38
N LEU A 157 17.62 -8.89 6.48
CA LEU A 157 17.79 -8.27 7.79
C LEU A 157 19.23 -8.45 8.32
N GLU A 158 19.81 -9.63 8.17
CA GLU A 158 21.20 -9.88 8.54
C GLU A 158 22.16 -8.96 7.77
N GLU A 159 22.00 -8.84 6.46
CA GLU A 159 22.78 -7.93 5.63
C GLU A 159 22.62 -6.47 6.08
N LYS A 160 21.38 -6.04 6.31
CA LYS A 160 21.07 -4.65 6.70
C LYS A 160 21.67 -4.26 8.04
N TYR A 161 21.71 -5.18 8.99
CA TYR A 161 22.14 -4.90 10.36
C TYR A 161 23.50 -5.53 10.71
N ALA A 162 24.27 -6.02 9.72
CA ALA A 162 25.54 -6.68 9.93
C ALA A 162 26.55 -5.81 10.73
N ASP A 163 26.71 -4.56 10.30
CA ASP A 163 27.64 -3.62 10.94
C ASP A 163 27.20 -3.29 12.37
N TYR A 164 25.90 -2.99 12.54
CA TYR A 164 25.32 -2.70 13.86
C TYR A 164 25.46 -3.90 14.82
N LYS A 165 25.29 -5.11 14.33
CA LYS A 165 25.51 -6.34 15.10
C LYS A 165 26.97 -6.49 15.51
N ALA A 166 27.90 -6.28 14.57
CA ALA A 166 29.33 -6.36 14.83
C ALA A 166 29.77 -5.32 15.85
N GLU A 167 29.29 -4.08 15.77
CA GLU A 167 29.57 -3.03 16.75
C GLU A 167 29.06 -3.40 18.15
N ASN A 168 27.84 -3.93 18.24
CA ASN A 168 27.26 -4.36 19.52
C ASN A 168 28.01 -5.57 20.12
N GLU A 169 28.37 -6.55 19.30
CA GLU A 169 29.16 -7.70 19.74
C GLU A 169 30.55 -7.27 20.26
N LYS A 170 31.19 -6.34 19.54
CA LYS A 170 32.44 -5.73 20.01
C LYS A 170 32.26 -4.98 21.33
N PHE A 171 31.21 -4.16 21.43
CA PHE A 171 30.89 -3.45 22.67
C PHE A 171 30.70 -4.43 23.84
N LEU A 172 29.97 -5.52 23.65
CA LEU A 172 29.75 -6.53 24.69
C LEU A 172 31.07 -7.24 25.08
N ALA A 173 31.92 -7.55 24.10
CA ALA A 173 33.24 -8.14 24.35
C ALA A 173 34.13 -7.19 25.15
N ASP A 174 34.24 -5.94 24.72
CA ASP A 174 35.02 -4.90 25.39
C ASP A 174 34.49 -4.60 26.80
N ASN A 175 33.15 -4.57 26.94
CA ASN A 175 32.54 -4.30 28.24
C ASN A 175 32.72 -5.43 29.22
N LYS A 176 32.71 -6.69 28.78
CA LYS A 176 32.99 -7.87 29.61
C LYS A 176 34.38 -7.84 30.24
N ALA A 177 35.36 -7.24 29.53
CA ALA A 177 36.72 -7.10 30.00
C ALA A 177 36.92 -5.97 31.02
N LYS A 178 35.93 -5.08 31.23
CA LYS A 178 36.03 -3.96 32.15
C LYS A 178 35.96 -4.42 33.62
N GLU A 179 36.71 -3.76 34.47
CA GLU A 179 36.73 -4.03 35.90
C GLU A 179 35.35 -3.87 36.55
N GLY A 180 34.96 -4.86 37.32
CA GLY A 180 33.68 -4.89 38.05
C GLY A 180 32.47 -5.28 37.22
N VAL A 181 32.61 -5.58 35.91
CA VAL A 181 31.54 -6.10 35.07
C VAL A 181 31.36 -7.60 35.29
N LYS A 182 30.15 -8.02 35.56
CA LYS A 182 29.73 -9.42 35.71
C LYS A 182 28.80 -9.80 34.59
N THR A 183 28.87 -11.06 34.16
CA THR A 183 27.98 -11.60 33.09
C THR A 183 27.15 -12.75 33.64
N THR A 184 25.86 -12.71 33.44
CA THR A 184 24.95 -13.81 33.79
C THR A 184 25.02 -14.93 32.76
N PRO A 185 24.48 -16.14 33.05
CA PRO A 185 24.35 -17.22 32.06
C PRO A 185 23.54 -16.85 30.83
N SER A 186 22.60 -15.89 30.94
CA SER A 186 21.83 -15.36 29.82
C SER A 186 22.56 -14.35 28.94
N GLY A 187 23.82 -13.99 29.30
CA GLY A 187 24.62 -13.01 28.58
C GLY A 187 24.39 -11.56 29.02
N LEU A 188 23.52 -11.29 29.97
CA LEU A 188 23.31 -9.96 30.53
C LEU A 188 24.59 -9.53 31.29
N GLN A 189 25.09 -8.34 30.95
CA GLN A 189 26.24 -7.75 31.64
C GLN A 189 25.76 -6.64 32.58
N TYR A 190 26.31 -6.64 33.79
CA TYR A 190 25.98 -5.64 34.79
C TYR A 190 27.22 -5.29 35.63
N LYS A 191 27.22 -4.08 36.17
CA LYS A 191 28.22 -3.60 37.12
C LYS A 191 27.49 -3.03 38.34
N VAL A 192 27.87 -3.50 39.52
CA VAL A 192 27.40 -2.93 40.77
C VAL A 192 28.14 -1.62 41.01
N ILE A 193 27.45 -0.50 40.98
CA ILE A 193 28.01 0.84 41.22
C ILE A 193 28.02 1.11 42.72
N THR A 194 26.97 0.70 43.43
CA THR A 194 26.83 0.86 44.89
C THR A 194 26.18 -0.39 45.44
N GLU A 195 26.80 -1.02 46.40
CA GLU A 195 26.21 -2.18 47.09
C GLU A 195 24.99 -1.76 47.91
N GLY A 196 23.91 -2.50 47.74
CA GLY A 196 22.69 -2.32 48.52
C GLY A 196 22.91 -2.77 49.97
N LYS A 197 22.33 -2.02 50.91
CA LYS A 197 22.37 -2.34 52.36
C LYS A 197 21.00 -2.79 52.90
N GLY A 198 19.98 -2.84 52.02
CA GLY A 198 18.63 -3.25 52.38
C GLY A 198 18.38 -4.76 52.19
N GLU A 199 17.16 -5.19 52.52
CA GLU A 199 16.72 -6.56 52.28
C GLU A 199 16.65 -6.87 50.78
N ILE A 200 17.03 -8.09 50.40
CA ILE A 200 16.90 -8.55 49.01
C ILE A 200 15.41 -8.79 48.73
N PRO A 201 14.83 -8.14 47.71
CA PRO A 201 13.42 -8.35 47.38
C PRO A 201 13.18 -9.79 46.94
N ALA A 202 12.09 -10.40 47.41
CA ALA A 202 11.65 -11.69 46.92
C ALA A 202 11.15 -11.62 45.50
N ASP A 203 11.10 -12.75 44.77
CA ASP A 203 10.70 -12.84 43.37
C ASP A 203 9.28 -12.29 43.08
N THR A 204 8.42 -12.21 44.10
CA THR A 204 7.08 -11.66 44.05
C THR A 204 6.99 -10.16 44.32
N CYS A 205 8.11 -9.52 44.70
CA CYS A 205 8.11 -8.11 45.03
C CYS A 205 8.13 -7.22 43.79
N LYS A 206 7.38 -6.09 43.84
CA LYS A 206 7.46 -5.04 42.83
C LYS A 206 8.66 -4.15 43.12
N VAL A 207 9.56 -4.04 42.16
CA VAL A 207 10.73 -3.16 42.25
C VAL A 207 10.61 -2.01 41.26
N LYS A 208 11.10 -0.82 41.62
CA LYS A 208 11.18 0.33 40.75
C LYS A 208 12.55 0.39 40.12
N VAL A 209 12.61 0.29 38.80
CA VAL A 209 13.86 0.42 38.04
C VAL A 209 13.84 1.71 37.23
N LYS A 210 15.02 2.28 36.96
CA LYS A 210 15.21 3.38 36.04
C LYS A 210 15.84 2.81 34.77
N ASP A 211 15.01 2.58 33.76
CA ASP A 211 15.45 2.14 32.45
C ASP A 211 15.82 3.34 31.58
N ARG A 212 17.01 3.32 31.01
CA ARG A 212 17.46 4.26 29.98
C ARG A 212 17.72 3.46 28.71
N LYS A 213 16.81 3.55 27.77
CA LYS A 213 17.10 3.11 26.41
C LYS A 213 18.03 4.14 25.76
N SER A 214 19.20 3.71 25.35
CA SER A 214 20.12 4.47 24.50
C SER A 214 19.69 4.40 23.05
#